data_6a0971dee3d77e90065e7edb9dd2be3f
#
_entry.id   6a0971dee3d77e90065e7edb9dd2be3f
#
_cell.length_a   1.000
_cell.length_b   1.000
_cell.length_c   1.000
_cell.angle_alpha   90.00
_cell.angle_beta   90.00
_cell.angle_gamma   90.00
#
_symmetry.space_group_name_H-M   'P 1'
#
loop_
_entity.id
_entity.type
_entity.pdbx_description
1 polymer ?
#
loop_
_entity_poly.entity_id
_entity_poly.type
_entity_poly.pdbx_seq_one_letter_code
_entity_poly.pdbx_strand_id
1 'polypeptide(L)'
;IENMKEQHRKAGEEAERAKAAQAEASSLAPVDPEKGTGFVAVAAGSGVQTLFMDLGCAHVVSGGQTMNPSTEDIAAAVRATPFQTVYVLPNNKNIILAAEQAVALCPERKVIVLPTRTIPQGMTAMLAYDPEADDDTNIREMTEAAGRVSTGQVTFAARNSEFGGFKIREGEILALDNGK
;
A
#
# COMPACT_ATOMS: atom_id res chain seq x y z
N ILE A 1 27.25 -18.20 -12.95
CA ILE A 1 26.62 -17.83 -14.26
C ILE A 1 25.15 -18.29 -14.29
N GLU A 2 24.83 -19.48 -13.82
CA GLU A 2 23.44 -19.99 -13.74
C GLU A 2 22.55 -19.14 -12.81
N ASN A 3 23.10 -18.72 -11.68
CA ASN A 3 22.39 -17.93 -10.66
C ASN A 3 21.99 -16.51 -11.16
N MET A 4 22.82 -15.87 -12.01
CA MET A 4 22.49 -14.57 -12.61
C MET A 4 21.37 -14.64 -13.65
N LYS A 5 21.33 -15.73 -14.45
CA LYS A 5 20.23 -15.94 -15.42
C LYS A 5 18.90 -16.17 -14.73
N GLU A 6 18.90 -16.88 -13.61
CA GLU A 6 17.71 -17.14 -12.83
C GLU A 6 17.20 -15.90 -12.07
N GLN A 7 18.10 -15.06 -11.59
CA GLN A 7 17.78 -13.75 -11.01
C GLN A 7 17.21 -12.78 -12.05
N HIS A 8 17.79 -12.71 -13.25
CA HIS A 8 17.24 -11.90 -14.34
C HIS A 8 15.87 -12.38 -14.82
N ARG A 9 15.65 -13.70 -14.85
CA ARG A 9 14.34 -14.24 -15.20
C ARG A 9 13.29 -13.90 -14.15
N LYS A 10 13.59 -14.08 -12.84
CA LYS A 10 12.68 -13.75 -11.74
C LYS A 10 12.37 -12.26 -11.70
N ALA A 11 13.37 -11.40 -11.88
CA ALA A 11 13.15 -9.95 -11.96
C ALA A 11 12.31 -9.54 -13.19
N GLY A 12 12.47 -10.24 -14.32
CA GLY A 12 11.63 -10.05 -15.50
C GLY A 12 10.18 -10.49 -15.28
N GLU A 13 9.97 -11.66 -14.67
CA GLU A 13 8.64 -12.19 -14.34
C GLU A 13 7.93 -11.32 -13.29
N GLU A 14 8.66 -10.80 -12.30
CA GLU A 14 8.12 -9.85 -11.31
C GLU A 14 7.76 -8.50 -11.95
N ALA A 15 8.58 -8.00 -12.87
CA ALA A 15 8.28 -6.76 -13.60
C ALA A 15 7.07 -6.92 -14.55
N GLU A 16 6.91 -8.07 -15.20
CA GLU A 16 5.72 -8.36 -16.02
C GLU A 16 4.46 -8.52 -15.17
N ARG A 17 4.54 -9.22 -14.04
CA ARG A 17 3.41 -9.34 -13.09
C ARG A 17 3.01 -7.98 -12.50
N ALA A 18 3.98 -7.14 -12.20
CA ALA A 18 3.72 -5.80 -11.70
C ALA A 18 3.09 -4.89 -12.77
N LYS A 19 3.52 -5.02 -14.04
CA LYS A 19 2.87 -4.32 -15.17
C LYS A 19 1.45 -4.82 -15.42
N ALA A 20 1.22 -6.14 -15.30
CA ALA A 20 -0.12 -6.72 -15.44
C ALA A 20 -1.05 -6.25 -14.31
N ALA A 21 -0.58 -6.22 -13.06
CA ALA A 21 -1.35 -5.72 -11.91
C ALA A 21 -1.63 -4.21 -12.01
N GLN A 22 -0.71 -3.43 -12.57
CA GLN A 22 -0.93 -2.01 -12.87
C GLN A 22 -1.95 -1.81 -13.99
N ALA A 23 -1.93 -2.65 -15.02
CA ALA A 23 -2.94 -2.64 -16.09
C ALA A 23 -4.33 -3.04 -15.56
N GLU A 24 -4.41 -3.96 -14.60
CA GLU A 24 -5.66 -4.31 -13.92
C GLU A 24 -6.20 -3.15 -13.07
N ALA A 25 -5.36 -2.46 -12.30
CA ALA A 25 -5.76 -1.27 -11.53
C ALA A 25 -6.27 -0.14 -12.45
N SER A 26 -5.61 0.07 -13.60
CA SER A 26 -6.03 1.06 -14.61
C SER A 26 -7.31 0.66 -15.37
N SER A 27 -7.73 -0.60 -15.31
CA SER A 27 -8.94 -1.12 -15.97
C SER A 27 -10.17 -1.11 -15.07
N LEU A 28 -10.06 -0.68 -13.81
CA LEU A 28 -11.18 -0.60 -12.90
C LEU A 28 -12.20 0.44 -13.38
N ALA A 29 -13.41 0.00 -13.65
CA ALA A 29 -14.50 0.90 -14.02
C ALA A 29 -15.01 1.68 -12.80
N PRO A 30 -15.23 3.00 -12.92
CA PRO A 30 -15.86 3.76 -11.86
C PRO A 30 -17.27 3.23 -11.56
N VAL A 31 -17.64 3.24 -10.29
CA VAL A 31 -18.95 2.82 -9.79
C VAL A 31 -19.59 4.00 -9.07
N ASP A 32 -20.90 4.18 -9.23
CA ASP A 32 -21.63 5.21 -8.48
C ASP A 32 -21.56 4.90 -6.97
N PRO A 33 -21.22 5.91 -6.11
CA PRO A 33 -21.03 5.66 -4.70
C PRO A 33 -22.34 5.45 -3.96
N GLU A 34 -22.41 4.37 -3.22
CA GLU A 34 -23.48 4.10 -2.25
C GLU A 34 -23.10 4.65 -0.88
N LYS A 35 -24.09 4.84 0.00
CA LYS A 35 -23.87 5.25 1.37
C LYS A 35 -23.12 4.14 2.12
N GLY A 36 -21.98 4.46 2.70
CA GLY A 36 -21.15 3.51 3.45
C GLY A 36 -19.68 3.83 3.37
N THR A 37 -18.87 2.93 3.93
CA THR A 37 -17.42 3.07 4.05
C THR A 37 -16.71 1.88 3.40
N GLY A 38 -15.69 2.17 2.62
CA GLY A 38 -14.82 1.18 2.01
C GLY A 38 -13.34 1.46 2.27
N PHE A 39 -12.50 0.47 1.96
CA PHE A 39 -11.05 0.55 2.15
C PHE A 39 -10.33 0.25 0.83
N VAL A 40 -9.30 1.03 0.56
CA VAL A 40 -8.33 0.80 -0.52
C VAL A 40 -6.96 0.71 0.12
N ALA A 41 -6.25 -0.39 -0.07
CA ALA A 41 -4.90 -0.57 0.44
C ALA A 41 -3.88 -0.62 -0.71
N VAL A 42 -2.64 -0.25 -0.43
CA VAL A 42 -1.51 -0.51 -1.32
C VAL A 42 -0.68 -1.65 -0.73
N ALA A 43 -0.44 -2.69 -1.51
CA ALA A 43 0.36 -3.82 -1.09
C ALA A 43 1.03 -4.55 -2.26
N ALA A 44 2.22 -5.11 -2.02
CA ALA A 44 2.93 -5.96 -2.96
C ALA A 44 2.80 -7.43 -2.53
N GLY A 45 2.69 -8.31 -3.53
CA GLY A 45 2.61 -9.75 -3.32
C GLY A 45 1.18 -10.26 -3.07
N SER A 46 0.80 -11.29 -3.81
CA SER A 46 -0.57 -11.84 -3.83
C SER A 46 -1.07 -12.26 -2.44
N GLY A 47 -0.20 -12.85 -1.60
CA GLY A 47 -0.59 -13.26 -0.25
C GLY A 47 -0.99 -12.09 0.64
N VAL A 48 -0.25 -10.97 0.59
CA VAL A 48 -0.59 -9.77 1.36
C VAL A 48 -1.84 -9.09 0.80
N GLN A 49 -1.99 -9.08 -0.53
CA GLN A 49 -3.21 -8.56 -1.16
C GLN A 49 -4.45 -9.35 -0.74
N THR A 50 -4.36 -10.69 -0.73
CA THR A 50 -5.44 -11.56 -0.25
C THR A 50 -5.80 -11.23 1.21
N LEU A 51 -4.79 -11.05 2.09
CA LEU A 51 -5.06 -10.69 3.49
C LEU A 51 -5.83 -9.37 3.63
N PHE A 52 -5.51 -8.34 2.84
CA PHE A 52 -6.27 -7.09 2.86
C PHE A 52 -7.70 -7.27 2.33
N MET A 53 -7.88 -8.09 1.29
CA MET A 53 -9.22 -8.42 0.78
C MET A 53 -10.04 -9.17 1.83
N ASP A 54 -9.45 -10.14 2.52
CA ASP A 54 -10.09 -10.90 3.62
C ASP A 54 -10.46 -10.01 4.81
N LEU A 55 -9.68 -8.94 5.05
CA LEU A 55 -10.01 -7.90 6.05
C LEU A 55 -11.12 -6.94 5.61
N GLY A 56 -11.59 -7.02 4.37
CA GLY A 56 -12.68 -6.20 3.84
C GLY A 56 -12.24 -5.01 2.99
N CYS A 57 -10.99 -4.96 2.50
CA CYS A 57 -10.62 -4.00 1.46
C CYS A 57 -11.46 -4.23 0.21
N ALA A 58 -12.02 -3.17 -0.35
CA ALA A 58 -12.73 -3.22 -1.62
C ALA A 58 -11.75 -3.44 -2.78
N HIS A 59 -10.59 -2.78 -2.73
CA HIS A 59 -9.53 -2.92 -3.71
C HIS A 59 -8.16 -2.86 -3.07
N VAL A 60 -7.20 -3.61 -3.64
CA VAL A 60 -5.79 -3.54 -3.26
C VAL A 60 -4.97 -3.19 -4.49
N VAL A 61 -4.37 -2.00 -4.46
CA VAL A 61 -3.50 -1.50 -5.53
C VAL A 61 -2.12 -2.16 -5.37
N SER A 62 -1.60 -2.72 -6.46
CA SER A 62 -0.27 -3.32 -6.44
C SER A 62 0.80 -2.26 -6.34
N GLY A 63 1.65 -2.35 -5.31
CA GLY A 63 2.73 -1.41 -5.09
C GLY A 63 3.51 -1.72 -3.83
N GLY A 64 4.73 -1.23 -3.73
CA GLY A 64 5.59 -1.51 -2.59
C GLY A 64 7.02 -1.02 -2.78
N GLN A 65 8.00 -1.83 -2.36
CA GLN A 65 9.40 -1.40 -2.26
C GLN A 65 10.07 -1.01 -3.58
N THR A 66 9.71 -1.66 -4.68
CA THR A 66 10.38 -1.49 -5.98
C THR A 66 9.53 -0.77 -7.01
N MET A 67 8.22 -0.70 -6.81
CA MET A 67 7.30 -0.05 -7.74
C MET A 67 6.18 0.66 -6.96
N ASN A 68 6.17 1.99 -7.04
CA ASN A 68 5.10 2.79 -6.44
C ASN A 68 3.95 2.92 -7.45
N PRO A 69 2.70 2.73 -7.04
CA PRO A 69 1.56 3.02 -7.89
C PRO A 69 1.51 4.52 -8.19
N SER A 70 0.96 4.87 -9.34
CA SER A 70 0.70 6.26 -9.68
C SER A 70 -0.48 6.82 -8.85
N THR A 71 -0.60 8.14 -8.80
CA THR A 71 -1.76 8.82 -8.24
C THR A 71 -3.07 8.36 -8.92
N GLU A 72 -3.03 8.14 -10.25
CA GLU A 72 -4.18 7.67 -11.02
C GLU A 72 -4.57 6.23 -10.71
N ASP A 73 -3.60 5.32 -10.45
CA ASP A 73 -3.91 3.94 -10.05
C ASP A 73 -4.68 3.92 -8.71
N ILE A 74 -4.27 4.76 -7.76
CA ILE A 74 -4.96 4.89 -6.47
C ILE A 74 -6.34 5.51 -6.67
N ALA A 75 -6.44 6.58 -7.46
CA ALA A 75 -7.72 7.22 -7.76
C ALA A 75 -8.69 6.28 -8.49
N ALA A 76 -8.20 5.45 -9.41
CA ALA A 76 -9.02 4.45 -10.09
C ALA A 76 -9.60 3.43 -9.11
N ALA A 77 -8.81 2.92 -8.17
CA ALA A 77 -9.28 2.00 -7.13
C ALA A 77 -10.31 2.68 -6.20
N VAL A 78 -10.09 3.94 -5.84
CA VAL A 78 -11.07 4.72 -5.06
C VAL A 78 -12.38 4.87 -5.81
N ARG A 79 -12.34 5.26 -7.10
CA ARG A 79 -13.56 5.41 -7.94
C ARG A 79 -14.29 4.08 -8.18
N ALA A 80 -13.59 2.97 -8.18
CA ALA A 80 -14.18 1.63 -8.32
C ALA A 80 -14.77 1.09 -7.00
N THR A 81 -14.44 1.70 -5.86
CA THR A 81 -15.01 1.32 -4.57
C THR A 81 -16.47 1.77 -4.49
N PRO A 82 -17.44 0.89 -4.15
CA PRO A 82 -18.88 1.23 -4.24
C PRO A 82 -19.39 2.09 -3.08
N PHE A 83 -18.52 2.73 -2.30
CA PHE A 83 -18.90 3.49 -1.11
C PHE A 83 -18.54 4.97 -1.20
N GLN A 84 -19.31 5.81 -0.49
CA GLN A 84 -19.12 7.26 -0.47
C GLN A 84 -17.89 7.69 0.33
N THR A 85 -17.61 7.04 1.45
CA THR A 85 -16.40 7.28 2.24
C THR A 85 -15.38 6.17 1.93
N VAL A 86 -14.16 6.56 1.57
CA VAL A 86 -13.09 5.61 1.25
C VAL A 86 -11.83 5.94 2.04
N TYR A 87 -11.42 5.01 2.90
CA TYR A 87 -10.13 5.07 3.58
C TYR A 87 -9.04 4.49 2.69
N VAL A 88 -7.96 5.24 2.50
CA VAL A 88 -6.78 4.79 1.74
C VAL A 88 -5.63 4.50 2.67
N LEU A 89 -5.06 3.30 2.56
CA LEU A 89 -3.95 2.78 3.34
C LEU A 89 -2.70 2.65 2.46
N PRO A 90 -1.82 3.66 2.39
CA PRO A 90 -0.63 3.63 1.52
C PRO A 90 0.39 2.56 1.89
N ASN A 91 0.52 2.22 3.17
CA ASN A 91 1.41 1.18 3.71
C ASN A 91 2.90 1.34 3.36
N ASN A 92 3.27 2.51 2.85
CA ASN A 92 4.62 2.88 2.49
C ASN A 92 4.77 4.40 2.52
N LYS A 93 5.81 4.91 3.18
CA LYS A 93 6.07 6.36 3.29
C LYS A 93 6.18 7.08 1.94
N ASN A 94 6.65 6.37 0.90
CA ASN A 94 6.86 6.95 -0.43
C ASN A 94 5.54 7.05 -1.23
N ILE A 95 4.48 6.38 -0.78
CA ILE A 95 3.17 6.33 -1.45
C ILE A 95 2.19 7.32 -0.83
N ILE A 96 2.42 7.77 0.40
CA ILE A 96 1.52 8.70 1.11
C ILE A 96 1.20 9.92 0.26
N LEU A 97 2.20 10.59 -0.32
CA LEU A 97 2.00 11.78 -1.13
C LEU A 97 1.14 11.50 -2.38
N ALA A 98 1.35 10.36 -3.06
CA ALA A 98 0.54 9.98 -4.21
C ALA A 98 -0.92 9.69 -3.79
N ALA A 99 -1.14 9.08 -2.62
CA ALA A 99 -2.46 8.86 -2.07
C ALA A 99 -3.17 10.19 -1.72
N GLU A 100 -2.46 11.14 -1.12
CA GLU A 100 -2.99 12.47 -0.83
C GLU A 100 -3.36 13.25 -2.11
N GLN A 101 -2.55 13.13 -3.16
CA GLN A 101 -2.86 13.72 -4.46
C GLN A 101 -4.07 13.07 -5.14
N ALA A 102 -4.30 11.77 -4.92
CA ALA A 102 -5.45 11.06 -5.46
C ALA A 102 -6.80 11.58 -4.91
N VAL A 103 -6.81 12.18 -3.72
CA VAL A 103 -8.00 12.81 -3.13
C VAL A 103 -8.61 13.84 -4.07
N ALA A 104 -7.79 14.70 -4.67
CA ALA A 104 -8.25 15.74 -5.59
C ALA A 104 -8.82 15.20 -6.90
N LEU A 105 -8.49 13.95 -7.26
CA LEU A 105 -8.99 13.27 -8.46
C LEU A 105 -10.35 12.57 -8.24
N CYS A 106 -10.83 12.51 -6.98
CA CYS A 106 -12.09 11.83 -6.62
C CYS A 106 -13.04 12.77 -5.87
N PRO A 107 -13.44 13.92 -6.44
CA PRO A 107 -14.26 14.93 -5.75
C PRO A 107 -15.67 14.43 -5.40
N GLU A 108 -16.13 13.37 -6.04
CA GLU A 108 -17.43 12.73 -5.80
C GLU A 108 -17.45 11.84 -4.54
N ARG A 109 -16.31 11.67 -3.87
CA ARG A 109 -16.16 10.80 -2.70
C ARG A 109 -15.47 11.52 -1.55
N LYS A 110 -15.77 11.11 -0.33
CA LYS A 110 -14.99 11.48 0.86
C LYS A 110 -13.80 10.52 0.97
N VAL A 111 -12.64 10.94 0.48
CA VAL A 111 -11.41 10.15 0.55
C VAL A 111 -10.58 10.56 1.76
N ILE A 112 -10.22 9.60 2.60
CA ILE A 112 -9.46 9.80 3.84
C ILE A 112 -8.18 8.98 3.75
N VAL A 113 -7.04 9.64 3.70
CA VAL A 113 -5.74 8.96 3.67
C VAL A 113 -5.21 8.78 5.09
N LEU A 114 -5.04 7.52 5.52
CA LEU A 114 -4.38 7.20 6.78
C LEU A 114 -2.87 7.08 6.55
N PRO A 115 -2.01 7.75 7.32
CA PRO A 115 -0.57 7.82 7.05
C PRO A 115 0.18 6.54 7.44
N THR A 116 -0.33 5.38 7.03
CA THR A 116 0.30 4.08 7.27
C THR A 116 1.57 3.92 6.44
N ARG A 117 2.65 3.45 7.06
CA ARG A 117 3.99 3.37 6.47
C ARG A 117 4.46 1.94 6.25
N THR A 118 3.75 0.98 6.82
CA THR A 118 4.05 -0.45 6.73
C THR A 118 2.78 -1.26 6.60
N ILE A 119 2.88 -2.46 6.06
CA ILE A 119 1.77 -3.41 5.91
C ILE A 119 1.10 -3.71 7.26
N PRO A 120 1.84 -4.05 8.35
CA PRO A 120 1.22 -4.28 9.66
C PRO A 120 0.46 -3.07 10.21
N GLN A 121 0.95 -1.85 9.96
CA GLN A 121 0.23 -0.62 10.34
C GLN A 121 -1.13 -0.51 9.65
N GLY A 122 -1.17 -0.77 8.33
CA GLY A 122 -2.43 -0.74 7.58
C GLY A 122 -3.43 -1.78 8.06
N MET A 123 -2.98 -3.02 8.29
CA MET A 123 -3.84 -4.08 8.83
C MET A 123 -4.39 -3.71 10.21
N THR A 124 -3.53 -3.21 11.11
CA THR A 124 -3.94 -2.83 12.46
C THR A 124 -4.91 -1.63 12.42
N ALA A 125 -4.70 -0.68 11.52
CA ALA A 125 -5.64 0.41 11.32
C ALA A 125 -7.03 -0.10 10.92
N MET A 126 -7.12 -1.02 9.94
CA MET A 126 -8.39 -1.60 9.53
C MET A 126 -9.11 -2.33 10.67
N LEU A 127 -8.37 -3.08 11.50
CA LEU A 127 -8.93 -3.80 12.66
C LEU A 127 -9.44 -2.86 13.76
N ALA A 128 -8.99 -1.61 13.78
CA ALA A 128 -9.44 -0.60 14.74
C ALA A 128 -10.62 0.24 14.22
N TYR A 129 -11.09 0.00 13.00
CA TYR A 129 -12.26 0.67 12.45
C TYR A 129 -13.54 0.23 13.17
N ASP A 130 -14.35 1.21 13.59
CA ASP A 130 -15.66 1.00 14.18
C ASP A 130 -16.74 1.55 13.23
N PRO A 131 -17.61 0.70 12.67
CA PRO A 131 -18.68 1.14 11.77
C PRO A 131 -19.75 2.02 12.44
N GLU A 132 -19.84 2.00 13.77
CA GLU A 132 -20.81 2.79 14.54
C GLU A 132 -20.24 4.16 14.95
N ALA A 133 -18.92 4.36 14.83
CA ALA A 133 -18.27 5.63 15.14
C ALA A 133 -18.30 6.60 13.96
N ASP A 134 -18.17 7.90 14.26
CA ASP A 134 -17.98 8.91 13.22
C ASP A 134 -16.56 8.87 12.60
N ASP A 135 -16.40 9.55 11.46
CA ASP A 135 -15.13 9.53 10.73
C ASP A 135 -13.97 10.14 11.54
N ASP A 136 -14.19 11.18 12.33
CA ASP A 136 -13.15 11.83 13.13
C ASP A 136 -12.64 10.90 14.23
N THR A 137 -13.55 10.16 14.87
CA THR A 137 -13.23 9.12 15.84
C THR A 137 -12.47 7.98 15.17
N ASN A 138 -12.94 7.49 14.03
CA ASN A 138 -12.27 6.44 13.28
C ASN A 138 -10.86 6.86 12.83
N ILE A 139 -10.69 8.06 12.28
CA ILE A 139 -9.37 8.57 11.87
C ILE A 139 -8.41 8.56 13.06
N ARG A 140 -8.85 9.03 14.23
CA ARG A 140 -8.02 9.07 15.44
C ARG A 140 -7.65 7.66 15.90
N GLU A 141 -8.63 6.79 16.12
CA GLU A 141 -8.43 5.44 16.66
C GLU A 141 -7.58 4.57 15.72
N MET A 142 -7.86 4.61 14.42
CA MET A 142 -7.11 3.88 13.40
C MET A 142 -5.66 4.39 13.30
N THR A 143 -5.44 5.71 13.37
CA THR A 143 -4.10 6.31 13.34
C THR A 143 -3.31 5.96 14.61
N GLU A 144 -3.94 6.02 15.78
CA GLU A 144 -3.31 5.62 17.04
C GLU A 144 -2.96 4.13 17.05
N ALA A 145 -3.86 3.27 16.59
CA ALA A 145 -3.63 1.83 16.49
C ALA A 145 -2.43 1.53 15.57
N ALA A 146 -2.38 2.16 14.40
CA ALA A 146 -1.24 2.05 13.48
C ALA A 146 0.07 2.54 14.13
N GLY A 147 0.00 3.64 14.90
CA GLY A 147 1.16 4.24 15.56
C GLY A 147 1.78 3.36 16.66
N ARG A 148 1.02 2.44 17.24
CA ARG A 148 1.50 1.48 18.27
C ARG A 148 2.22 0.27 17.67
N VAL A 149 2.19 0.09 16.34
CA VAL A 149 2.81 -1.05 15.67
C VAL A 149 4.29 -0.80 15.44
N SER A 150 5.14 -1.69 15.94
CA SER A 150 6.54 -1.80 15.56
C SER A 150 6.68 -2.82 14.43
N THR A 151 7.39 -2.44 13.36
CA THR A 151 7.56 -3.28 12.18
C THR A 151 9.01 -3.64 11.97
N GLY A 152 9.34 -4.92 12.13
CA GLY A 152 10.60 -5.50 11.68
C GLY A 152 10.51 -5.91 10.22
N GLN A 153 11.54 -5.58 9.44
CA GLN A 153 11.61 -5.94 8.02
C GLN A 153 12.98 -6.50 7.68
N VAL A 154 13.01 -7.60 6.94
CA VAL A 154 14.23 -8.16 6.36
C VAL A 154 14.18 -7.97 4.85
N THR A 155 15.22 -7.39 4.29
CA THR A 155 15.32 -7.07 2.85
C THR A 155 16.75 -7.21 2.36
N PHE A 156 16.99 -6.98 1.07
CA PHE A 156 18.31 -6.93 0.45
C PHE A 156 18.67 -5.51 0.08
N ALA A 157 19.95 -5.17 0.16
CA ALA A 157 20.48 -3.94 -0.40
C ALA A 157 20.36 -3.98 -1.94
N ALA A 158 19.56 -3.09 -2.51
CA ALA A 158 19.38 -2.98 -3.96
C ALA A 158 20.59 -2.32 -4.67
N ARG A 159 21.51 -1.72 -3.91
CA ARG A 159 22.72 -1.05 -4.41
C ARG A 159 23.71 -0.85 -3.27
N ASN A 160 24.97 -0.60 -3.62
CA ASN A 160 25.96 -0.18 -2.63
C ASN A 160 25.54 1.16 -2.02
N SER A 161 25.57 1.25 -0.70
CA SER A 161 25.19 2.45 0.06
C SER A 161 26.02 2.55 1.35
N GLU A 162 25.90 3.68 2.03
CA GLU A 162 26.46 3.87 3.35
C GLU A 162 25.37 4.39 4.28
N PHE A 163 25.21 3.77 5.45
CA PHE A 163 24.22 4.17 6.43
C PHE A 163 24.84 4.06 7.85
N GLY A 164 24.79 5.15 8.61
CA GLY A 164 25.30 5.19 9.98
C GLY A 164 26.79 4.84 10.12
N GLY A 165 27.61 5.09 9.09
CA GLY A 165 29.05 4.72 9.06
C GLY A 165 29.32 3.27 8.63
N PHE A 166 28.29 2.48 8.33
CA PHE A 166 28.42 1.13 7.80
C PHE A 166 28.33 1.14 6.28
N LYS A 167 29.27 0.48 5.62
CA LYS A 167 29.23 0.25 4.16
C LYS A 167 28.38 -0.96 3.90
N ILE A 168 27.30 -0.75 3.15
CA ILE A 168 26.36 -1.77 2.74
C ILE A 168 26.64 -2.11 1.28
N ARG A 169 26.81 -3.38 0.96
CA ARG A 169 27.03 -3.86 -0.40
C ARG A 169 25.72 -4.35 -1.01
N GLU A 170 25.60 -4.19 -2.31
CA GLU A 170 24.48 -4.76 -3.08
C GLU A 170 24.35 -6.27 -2.80
N GLY A 171 23.13 -6.71 -2.51
CA GLY A 171 22.80 -8.10 -2.17
C GLY A 171 22.98 -8.47 -0.71
N GLU A 172 23.54 -7.60 0.14
CA GLU A 172 23.59 -7.87 1.58
C GLU A 172 22.19 -7.84 2.21
N ILE A 173 21.97 -8.75 3.16
CA ILE A 173 20.72 -8.84 3.92
C ILE A 173 20.70 -7.72 4.97
N LEU A 174 19.63 -6.97 5.00
CA LEU A 174 19.37 -5.89 5.95
C LEU A 174 18.18 -6.22 6.82
N ALA A 175 18.30 -6.00 8.11
CA ALA A 175 17.18 -5.96 9.04
C ALA A 175 16.89 -4.49 9.38
N LEU A 176 15.66 -4.08 9.17
CA LEU A 176 15.20 -2.72 9.44
C LEU A 176 14.14 -2.75 10.55
N ASP A 177 14.24 -1.81 11.48
CA ASP A 177 13.22 -1.53 12.47
C ASP A 177 12.48 -0.23 12.09
N ASN A 178 11.17 -0.32 11.86
CA ASN A 178 10.32 0.81 11.44
C ASN A 178 10.89 1.58 10.23
N GLY A 179 11.56 0.86 9.31
CA GLY A 179 12.13 1.42 8.09
C GLY A 179 13.46 2.17 8.28
N LYS A 180 14.15 1.89 9.39
CA LYS A 180 15.48 2.43 9.72
C LYS A 180 16.48 1.32 9.93
#